data_30a7df60cbf71b3ccdeba11ad06844fb
#
_entry.id   30a7df60cbf71b3ccdeba11ad06844fb
#
_cell.length_a   1.000
_cell.length_b   1.000
_cell.length_c   1.000
_cell.angle_alpha   90.00
_cell.angle_beta   90.00
_cell.angle_gamma   90.00
#
_symmetry.space_group_name_H-M   'P 1'
#
loop_
_entity.id
_entity.type
_entity.pdbx_description
1 polymer ?
#
loop_
_entity_poly.entity_id
_entity_poly.type
_entity_poly.pdbx_seq_one_letter_code
_entity_poly.pdbx_strand_id
1 'polypeptide(L)'
;FVEILNVFDFDETNNTSFNFLDSALSYSGSAVTTISGLDHLEGQTVSILANGATHPDKTVSSGSITLDRSSTNVKVGLAYTSLLQTMRLNAGSQNGTSQGKTKRIYDITVRMFETIGVEVGPDLDNLERIPFRSSADLMDEGIXXXXXXXX
;
A
#
# COMPACT_ATOMS: atom_id res chain seq x y z
N PHE A 1 7.46 1.60 -23.09
CA PHE A 1 6.06 1.52 -22.65
C PHE A 1 5.58 2.89 -22.23
N VAL A 2 4.30 3.15 -22.42
CA VAL A 2 3.64 4.36 -21.94
C VAL A 2 2.68 3.94 -20.83
N GLU A 3 2.87 4.49 -19.65
CA GLU A 3 1.99 4.26 -18.53
C GLU A 3 1.03 5.44 -18.40
N ILE A 4 -0.22 5.13 -18.17
CA ILE A 4 -1.26 6.14 -18.01
C ILE A 4 -1.68 6.14 -16.55
N LEU A 5 -1.46 7.26 -15.90
CA LEU A 5 -1.91 7.43 -14.52
C LEU A 5 -3.41 7.73 -14.53
N ASN A 6 -4.19 6.80 -14.04
CA ASN A 6 -5.63 7.03 -13.88
C ASN A 6 -5.88 8.00 -12.73
N VAL A 7 -6.77 8.94 -12.98
CA VAL A 7 -7.25 9.82 -11.91
C VAL A 7 -8.25 9.01 -11.07
N PHE A 8 -7.92 8.81 -9.81
CA PHE A 8 -8.81 8.11 -8.89
C PHE A 8 -9.82 9.10 -8.32
N ASP A 9 -11.08 8.77 -8.44
CA ASP A 9 -12.14 9.47 -7.72
C ASP A 9 -12.27 8.79 -6.36
N PHE A 10 -11.89 9.49 -5.31
CA PHE A 10 -11.93 8.96 -3.96
C PHE A 10 -13.36 9.03 -3.36
N ASP A 11 -14.37 8.87 -4.20
CA ASP A 11 -15.75 8.70 -3.75
C ASP A 11 -15.85 7.39 -2.96
N GLU A 12 -16.28 7.50 -1.73
CA GLU A 12 -16.35 6.37 -0.79
C GLU A 12 -17.26 5.24 -1.27
N THR A 13 -18.12 5.51 -2.25
CA THR A 13 -19.09 4.53 -2.71
C THR A 13 -18.54 3.55 -3.75
N ASN A 14 -17.35 3.81 -4.31
CA ASN A 14 -16.88 2.98 -5.45
C ASN A 14 -15.39 2.69 -5.38
N ASN A 15 -14.97 2.02 -4.30
CA ASN A 15 -13.58 1.65 -4.12
C ASN A 15 -13.12 0.47 -4.99
N THR A 16 -14.02 -0.15 -5.75
CA THR A 16 -13.67 -1.29 -6.60
C THR A 16 -12.81 -0.88 -7.79
N SER A 17 -12.81 0.41 -8.16
CA SER A 17 -12.00 0.91 -9.27
C SER A 17 -10.55 1.17 -8.88
N PHE A 18 -10.26 1.25 -7.57
CA PHE A 18 -8.91 1.59 -7.10
C PHE A 18 -7.93 0.46 -7.45
N ASN A 19 -6.76 0.87 -7.91
CA ASN A 19 -5.68 -0.06 -8.22
C ASN A 19 -4.38 0.52 -7.66
N PHE A 20 -3.77 -0.21 -6.74
CA PHE A 20 -2.56 0.21 -6.04
C PHE A 20 -1.35 -0.64 -6.44
N LEU A 21 -1.44 -1.29 -7.60
CA LEU A 21 -0.35 -2.08 -8.15
C LEU A 21 0.27 -1.32 -9.33
N ASP A 22 1.55 -1.52 -9.55
CA ASP A 22 2.26 -0.94 -10.70
C ASP A 22 2.06 -1.83 -11.92
N SER A 23 2.03 -1.23 -13.11
CA SER A 23 1.86 -1.92 -14.39
C SER A 23 0.66 -2.86 -14.38
N ALA A 24 -0.42 -2.43 -13.76
CA ALA A 24 -1.51 -3.31 -13.38
C ALA A 24 -2.51 -3.54 -14.50
N LEU A 25 -3.11 -4.74 -14.46
CA LEU A 25 -4.24 -5.11 -15.32
C LEU A 25 -5.43 -5.42 -14.42
N SER A 26 -6.60 -4.90 -14.80
CA SER A 26 -7.85 -5.18 -14.09
C SER A 26 -8.77 -5.97 -15.01
N TYR A 27 -9.31 -7.06 -14.49
CA TYR A 27 -10.30 -7.87 -15.15
C TYR A 27 -11.62 -7.80 -14.40
N SER A 28 -12.71 -7.64 -15.14
CA SER A 28 -14.05 -7.69 -14.56
C SER A 28 -14.98 -8.36 -15.57
N GLY A 29 -15.58 -9.48 -15.18
CA GLY A 29 -16.44 -10.24 -16.09
C GLY A 29 -16.86 -11.57 -15.51
N SER A 30 -17.12 -12.53 -16.39
CA SER A 30 -17.47 -13.89 -15.98
C SER A 30 -16.36 -14.50 -15.14
N ALA A 31 -16.73 -15.44 -14.26
CA ALA A 31 -15.75 -16.11 -13.43
C ALA A 31 -14.72 -16.87 -14.27
N VAL A 32 -13.45 -16.52 -14.12
CA VAL A 32 -12.35 -17.14 -14.85
C VAL A 32 -11.27 -17.61 -13.88
N THR A 33 -10.47 -18.57 -14.32
CA THR A 33 -9.28 -19.02 -13.60
C THR A 33 -8.00 -18.64 -14.31
N THR A 34 -8.08 -18.13 -15.55
CA THR A 34 -6.89 -17.70 -16.28
C THR A 34 -7.05 -16.24 -16.65
N ILE A 35 -6.04 -15.45 -16.34
CA ILE A 35 -5.96 -14.03 -16.72
C ILE A 35 -4.84 -13.90 -17.75
N SER A 36 -5.15 -13.33 -18.91
CA SER A 36 -4.20 -13.11 -20.01
C SER A 36 -4.04 -11.62 -20.26
N GLY A 37 -3.10 -11.27 -21.16
CA GLY A 37 -2.79 -9.89 -21.47
C GLY A 37 -1.69 -9.33 -20.59
N LEU A 38 -0.88 -10.21 -19.98
CA LEU A 38 0.20 -9.83 -19.08
C LEU A 38 1.56 -9.96 -19.77
N ASP A 39 1.60 -9.84 -21.11
CA ASP A 39 2.84 -9.98 -21.87
C ASP A 39 3.92 -9.01 -21.40
N HIS A 40 3.51 -7.83 -20.94
CA HIS A 40 4.44 -6.81 -20.45
C HIS A 40 5.09 -7.20 -19.11
N LEU A 41 4.56 -8.19 -18.42
CA LEU A 41 5.06 -8.68 -17.13
C LEU A 41 5.62 -10.10 -17.24
N GLU A 42 5.93 -10.56 -18.44
CA GLU A 42 6.42 -11.93 -18.65
C GLU A 42 7.62 -12.23 -17.77
N GLY A 43 7.55 -13.35 -17.03
CA GLY A 43 8.60 -13.78 -16.13
C GLY A 43 8.61 -13.09 -14.77
N GLN A 44 7.77 -12.07 -14.56
CA GLN A 44 7.70 -11.35 -13.29
C GLN A 44 6.74 -12.06 -12.34
N THR A 45 7.03 -11.96 -11.05
CA THR A 45 6.10 -12.40 -10.00
C THR A 45 5.14 -11.25 -9.71
N VAL A 46 3.86 -11.50 -9.89
CA VAL A 46 2.82 -10.48 -9.76
C VAL A 46 1.96 -10.75 -8.52
N SER A 47 1.53 -9.67 -7.90
CA SER A 47 0.59 -9.73 -6.78
C SER A 47 -0.83 -9.63 -7.32
N ILE A 48 -1.74 -10.34 -6.67
CA ILE A 48 -3.08 -10.57 -7.21
C ILE A 48 -4.13 -10.29 -6.13
N LEU A 49 -5.13 -9.51 -6.49
CA LEU A 49 -6.32 -9.30 -5.68
C LEU A 49 -7.50 -9.89 -6.44
N ALA A 50 -8.12 -10.92 -5.89
CA ALA A 50 -9.18 -11.68 -6.55
C ALA A 50 -10.47 -11.57 -5.73
N ASN A 51 -11.50 -10.93 -6.29
CA ASN A 51 -12.78 -10.66 -5.63
C ASN A 51 -12.61 -9.94 -4.27
N GLY A 52 -11.67 -8.98 -4.22
CA GLY A 52 -11.41 -8.19 -3.01
C GLY A 52 -10.58 -8.88 -1.95
N ALA A 53 -10.10 -10.10 -2.21
CA ALA A 53 -9.25 -10.84 -1.28
C ALA A 53 -7.88 -11.09 -1.90
N THR A 54 -6.86 -11.12 -1.08
CA THR A 54 -5.51 -11.43 -1.56
C THR A 54 -5.44 -12.86 -2.06
N HIS A 55 -4.64 -13.08 -3.09
CA HIS A 55 -4.38 -14.37 -3.72
C HIS A 55 -2.88 -14.59 -3.69
N PRO A 56 -2.40 -15.82 -3.58
CA PRO A 56 -0.96 -16.06 -3.65
C PRO A 56 -0.35 -15.52 -4.93
N ASP A 57 0.85 -14.96 -4.81
CA ASP A 57 1.56 -14.41 -5.95
C ASP A 57 1.82 -15.49 -7.00
N LYS A 58 1.81 -15.11 -8.26
CA LYS A 58 2.06 -16.01 -9.39
C LYS A 58 3.10 -15.40 -10.32
N THR A 59 3.84 -16.25 -11.01
CA THR A 59 4.77 -15.80 -12.05
C THR A 59 4.05 -15.85 -13.39
N VAL A 60 4.18 -14.77 -14.15
CA VAL A 60 3.56 -14.69 -15.48
C VAL A 60 4.31 -15.62 -16.43
N SER A 61 3.56 -16.42 -17.19
CA SER A 61 4.11 -17.33 -18.18
C SER A 61 3.22 -17.32 -19.42
N SER A 62 3.82 -17.08 -20.57
CA SER A 62 3.11 -16.94 -21.85
C SER A 62 2.03 -15.85 -21.76
N GLY A 63 2.38 -14.73 -21.15
CA GLY A 63 1.47 -13.58 -21.03
C GLY A 63 0.25 -13.82 -20.16
N SER A 64 0.27 -14.87 -19.32
CA SER A 64 -0.93 -15.23 -18.54
C SER A 64 -0.54 -15.80 -17.17
N ILE A 65 -1.53 -15.82 -16.26
CA ILE A 65 -1.42 -16.48 -14.96
C ILE A 65 -2.65 -17.34 -14.73
N THR A 66 -2.49 -18.36 -13.89
CA THR A 66 -3.61 -19.24 -13.51
C THR A 66 -3.91 -19.04 -12.02
N LEU A 67 -5.13 -18.70 -11.73
CA LEU A 67 -5.62 -18.48 -10.37
C LEU A 67 -5.98 -19.81 -9.71
N ASP A 68 -5.85 -19.89 -8.40
CA ASP A 68 -6.19 -21.07 -7.64
C ASP A 68 -7.70 -21.20 -7.41
N ARG A 69 -8.43 -20.09 -7.67
CA ARG A 69 -9.89 -20.06 -7.55
C ARG A 69 -10.47 -19.18 -8.67
N SER A 70 -11.65 -19.53 -9.15
CA SER A 70 -12.30 -18.71 -10.18
C SER A 70 -12.76 -17.39 -9.58
N SER A 71 -12.61 -16.31 -10.33
CA SER A 71 -12.91 -14.97 -9.85
C SER A 71 -13.51 -14.13 -10.95
N THR A 72 -14.42 -13.24 -10.57
CA THR A 72 -15.11 -12.32 -11.48
C THR A 72 -14.47 -10.95 -11.55
N ASN A 73 -13.70 -10.59 -10.51
CA ASN A 73 -13.00 -9.32 -10.46
C ASN A 73 -11.57 -9.60 -9.98
N VAL A 74 -10.59 -9.29 -10.84
CA VAL A 74 -9.19 -9.60 -10.54
C VAL A 74 -8.34 -8.40 -10.89
N LYS A 75 -7.45 -8.04 -9.98
CA LYS A 75 -6.41 -7.03 -10.21
C LYS A 75 -5.06 -7.70 -10.06
N VAL A 76 -4.23 -7.53 -11.07
CA VAL A 76 -2.90 -8.16 -11.15
C VAL A 76 -1.88 -7.09 -11.48
N GLY A 77 -0.74 -7.10 -10.80
CA GLY A 77 0.33 -6.14 -11.11
C GLY A 77 1.52 -6.34 -10.20
N LEU A 78 2.46 -5.42 -10.30
CA LEU A 78 3.65 -5.45 -9.47
C LEU A 78 3.40 -4.72 -8.16
N ALA A 79 3.71 -5.37 -7.04
CA ALA A 79 3.67 -4.72 -5.74
C ALA A 79 4.83 -3.74 -5.62
N TYR A 80 4.59 -2.62 -4.96
CA TYR A 80 5.66 -1.66 -4.67
C TYR A 80 5.49 -1.11 -3.25
N THR A 81 6.59 -0.66 -2.68
CA THR A 81 6.58 -0.05 -1.36
C THR A 81 6.57 1.47 -1.51
N SER A 82 5.53 2.10 -0.98
CA SER A 82 5.43 3.55 -0.98
C SER A 82 6.27 4.12 0.15
N LEU A 83 7.07 5.13 -0.14
CA LEU A 83 7.93 5.77 0.84
C LEU A 83 7.63 7.26 0.89
N LEU A 84 7.34 7.75 2.09
CA LEU A 84 7.16 9.17 2.33
C LEU A 84 8.24 9.64 3.30
N GLN A 85 9.14 10.48 2.82
CA GLN A 85 10.16 11.10 3.68
C GLN A 85 9.88 12.59 3.76
N THR A 86 9.60 13.07 4.96
CA THR A 86 9.34 14.50 5.15
C THR A 86 10.62 15.31 5.08
N MET A 87 10.49 16.57 4.74
CA MET A 87 11.62 17.48 4.78
C MET A 87 12.05 17.72 6.23
N ARG A 88 13.29 18.17 6.39
CA ARG A 88 13.82 18.48 7.71
C ARG A 88 12.98 19.57 8.36
N LEU A 89 12.58 19.30 9.60
CA LEU A 89 11.81 20.28 10.36
C LEU A 89 12.65 21.53 10.59
N ASN A 90 12.10 22.66 10.21
CA ASN A 90 12.74 23.95 10.42
C ASN A 90 11.74 24.88 11.08
N ALA A 91 11.66 24.79 12.40
CA ALA A 91 10.83 25.69 13.19
C ALA A 91 11.62 26.96 13.49
N GLY A 92 11.04 28.09 13.18
CA GLY A 92 11.65 29.36 13.49
C GLY A 92 11.82 29.54 14.99
N SER A 93 12.92 30.09 15.39
CA SER A 93 13.19 30.44 16.80
C SER A 93 13.55 31.92 16.91
N GLN A 94 13.43 32.44 18.10
CA GLN A 94 13.78 33.86 18.33
C GLN A 94 15.25 34.12 18.01
N ASN A 95 16.08 33.09 18.00
CA ASN A 95 17.52 33.23 17.77
C ASN A 95 17.95 32.80 16.37
N GLY A 96 17.03 32.87 15.38
CA GLY A 96 17.36 32.58 14.00
C GLY A 96 16.92 31.19 13.57
N THR A 97 17.55 30.65 12.52
CA THR A 97 17.16 29.36 11.97
C THR A 97 17.53 28.20 12.90
N SER A 98 16.70 27.15 12.90
CA SER A 98 17.01 25.95 13.66
C SER A 98 17.84 24.94 12.86
N GLN A 99 18.29 25.31 11.67
CA GLN A 99 19.19 24.47 10.88
C GLN A 99 20.52 24.28 11.62
N GLY A 100 21.02 23.06 11.62
CA GLY A 100 22.26 22.73 12.32
C GLY A 100 22.11 22.43 13.80
N LYS A 101 20.92 22.61 14.38
CA LYS A 101 20.68 22.26 15.78
C LYS A 101 20.26 20.79 15.87
N THR A 102 20.72 20.13 16.92
CA THR A 102 20.29 18.76 17.20
C THR A 102 18.78 18.75 17.51
N LYS A 103 18.07 17.85 16.88
CA LYS A 103 16.62 17.69 17.07
C LYS A 103 16.35 16.28 17.53
N ARG A 104 15.43 16.15 18.44
CA ARG A 104 14.97 14.85 18.92
C ARG A 104 13.45 14.78 18.74
N ILE A 105 13.03 13.79 17.98
CA ILE A 105 11.60 13.50 17.81
C ILE A 105 11.24 12.45 18.86
N TYR A 106 10.29 12.75 19.72
CA TYR A 106 9.84 11.82 20.76
C TYR A 106 8.35 11.52 20.66
N ASP A 107 7.68 12.07 19.67
CA ASP A 107 6.27 11.77 19.45
C ASP A 107 5.93 12.04 17.98
N ILE A 108 5.26 11.10 17.35
CA ILE A 108 4.76 11.24 15.98
C ILE A 108 3.30 10.83 15.97
N THR A 109 2.44 11.72 15.51
CA THR A 109 1.03 11.39 15.32
C THR A 109 0.77 11.18 13.83
N VAL A 110 0.33 9.99 13.47
CA VAL A 110 0.02 9.64 12.08
C VAL A 110 -1.49 9.40 11.97
N ARG A 111 -2.14 10.13 11.08
CA ARG A 111 -3.55 9.91 10.76
C ARG A 111 -3.63 9.04 9.51
N MET A 112 -4.37 7.97 9.60
CA MET A 112 -4.49 6.99 8.52
C MET A 112 -5.96 6.74 8.20
N PHE A 113 -6.23 6.42 6.95
CA PHE A 113 -7.58 6.08 6.48
C PHE A 113 -7.48 4.79 5.66
N GLU A 114 -8.19 3.75 6.10
CA GLU A 114 -8.26 2.45 5.42
C GLU A 114 -6.88 1.91 5.02
N THR A 115 -5.93 1.95 5.95
CA THR A 115 -4.52 1.66 5.68
C THR A 115 -4.06 0.45 6.47
N ILE A 116 -3.24 -0.40 5.86
CA ILE A 116 -2.64 -1.58 6.49
C ILE A 116 -1.15 -1.62 6.14
N GLY A 117 -0.33 -2.02 7.10
CA GLY A 117 1.09 -2.32 6.85
C GLY A 117 1.99 -1.10 6.81
N VAL A 118 1.71 -0.11 7.66
CA VAL A 118 2.53 1.10 7.73
C VAL A 118 3.68 0.92 8.71
N GLU A 119 4.84 1.41 8.32
CA GLU A 119 6.01 1.47 9.18
C GLU A 119 6.44 2.93 9.29
N VAL A 120 6.91 3.33 10.46
CA VAL A 120 7.32 4.70 10.75
C VAL A 120 8.65 4.67 11.50
N GLY A 121 9.55 5.60 11.18
CA GLY A 121 10.83 5.64 11.85
C GLY A 121 11.62 6.90 11.54
N PRO A 122 12.72 7.10 12.24
CA PRO A 122 13.56 8.28 11.99
C PRO A 122 14.37 8.19 10.69
N ASP A 123 14.63 6.97 10.24
CA ASP A 123 15.34 6.74 8.98
C ASP A 123 14.91 5.37 8.42
N LEU A 124 15.39 5.07 7.20
CA LEU A 124 14.98 3.85 6.49
C LEU A 124 15.50 2.55 7.12
N ASP A 125 16.54 2.64 7.94
CA ASP A 125 17.13 1.47 8.59
C ASP A 125 16.49 1.18 9.94
N ASN A 126 15.70 2.11 10.46
CA ASN A 126 15.11 2.03 11.80
C ASN A 126 13.61 2.29 11.72
N LEU A 127 12.93 1.53 10.88
CA LEU A 127 11.47 1.60 10.76
C LEU A 127 10.83 0.65 11.77
N GLU A 128 9.77 1.09 12.39
CA GLU A 128 8.97 0.30 13.31
C GLU A 128 7.56 0.14 12.76
N ARG A 129 7.10 -1.09 12.70
CA ARG A 129 5.79 -1.39 12.18
C ARG A 129 4.72 -0.99 13.18
N ILE A 130 3.72 -0.25 12.72
CA ILE A 130 2.59 0.13 13.57
C ILE A 130 1.64 -1.08 13.67
N PRO A 131 1.42 -1.63 14.86
CA PRO A 131 0.44 -2.71 15.03
C PRO A 131 -0.96 -2.12 14.95
N PHE A 132 -1.73 -2.54 13.96
CA PHE A 132 -3.10 -2.05 13.78
C PHE A 132 -4.09 -2.75 14.71
N ARG A 133 -3.76 -3.97 15.13
CA ARG A 133 -4.63 -4.72 16.01
C ARG A 133 -3.80 -5.77 16.76
N SER A 134 -4.08 -5.93 18.05
CA SER A 134 -3.49 -6.96 18.87
C SER A 134 -4.53 -8.04 19.15
N SER A 135 -4.09 -9.17 19.69
CA SER A 135 -5.01 -10.25 20.06
C SER A 135 -5.93 -9.88 21.23
N ALA A 136 -5.61 -8.80 21.93
CA ALA A 136 -6.42 -8.32 23.04
C ALA A 136 -7.49 -7.32 22.62
N ASP A 137 -7.45 -6.86 21.37
CA ASP A 137 -8.39 -5.83 20.92
C ASP A 137 -9.73 -6.46 20.54
N LEU A 138 -10.81 -5.81 20.95
CA LEU A 138 -12.16 -6.25 20.58
C LEU A 138 -12.40 -6.01 19.09
N MET A 139 -13.11 -6.93 18.46
CA MET A 139 -13.31 -6.89 17.01
C MET A 139 -14.21 -5.75 16.55
N ASP A 140 -15.01 -5.22 17.43
CA ASP A 140 -15.96 -4.15 17.08
C ASP A 140 -15.45 -2.75 17.43
N GLU A 141 -14.24 -2.64 18.01
CA GLU A 141 -13.65 -1.32 18.27
C GLU A 141 -12.87 -0.83 17.07
N GLY A 142 -12.98 0.45 16.79
CA GLY A 142 -12.20 1.08 15.74
C GLY A 142 -10.71 1.08 16.04
N ILE A 143 -9.89 0.97 15.03
CA ILE A 143 -8.44 0.94 15.21
C ILE A 143 -7.97 2.32 15.64
N UNK A 144 -7.45 2.38 16.78
CA UNK A 144 -7.02 3.62 17.25
C UNK A 144 -5.63 3.80 16.74
N UNK A 145 -5.45 4.63 16.39
CA UNK A 145 -4.20 4.86 15.95
C UNK A 145 -3.36 4.87 17.08
N UNK A 146 -2.89 4.10 17.25
CA UNK A 146 -2.06 4.00 18.23
C UNK A 146 -0.99 4.90 17.90
N UNK A 147 -0.87 5.55 18.46
CA UNK A 147 0.16 6.33 18.31
C UNK A 147 1.27 5.54 18.61
N UNK A 148 1.79 5.27 18.10
CA UNK A 148 2.89 4.62 18.26
C UNK A 148 3.80 5.56 18.71
N UNK A 149 3.99 5.58 19.55
CA UNK A 149 4.89 6.28 20.11
C UNK A 149 6.15 5.65 19.77
N UNK A 150 6.61 6.01 19.25
CA UNK A 150 7.86 5.58 18.91
C UNK A 150 8.77 6.24 19.77
N UNK A 151 9.18 5.75 20.31
CA UNK A 151 10.10 6.24 21.23
C UNK A 151 11.43 6.48 20.71
#